data_d7f034390e85638553947e5bc35c6a90
#
_entry.id   d7f034390e85638553947e5bc35c6a90
#
_cell.length_a   1.000
_cell.length_b   1.000
_cell.length_c   1.000
_cell.angle_alpha   90.00
_cell.angle_beta   90.00
_cell.angle_gamma   90.00
#
_symmetry.space_group_name_H-M   'P 1'
#
loop_
_entity.id
_entity.type
_entity.pdbx_description
1 polymer ?
#
loop_
_entity_poly.entity_id
_entity_poly.type
_entity_poly.pdbx_seq_one_letter_code
_entity_poly.pdbx_strand_id
1 'polypeptide(L)'
;KASIIGELRHDASNVEVVAISKDKKWGLVNIGDVSGWTFMRFLRTRNRPDTALRLFCHGVEPTWSMSLDGDAVFKILNDDELFLGAIETIASLNSTDRLALRSKSVTGALTAHIGAQQCEDTTSNRAFGLSVNALITSDEGSAYYSGCCQLVP
;
A
#
# COMPACT_ATOMS: atom_id res chain seq x y z
N LYS A 1 -5.04 -30.87 -6.69
CA LYS A 1 -3.62 -30.47 -6.58
C LYS A 1 -3.54 -29.04 -7.08
N ALA A 2 -3.07 -28.08 -6.25
CA ALA A 2 -2.92 -26.70 -6.68
C ALA A 2 -1.82 -26.60 -7.75
N SER A 3 -2.03 -25.74 -8.74
CA SER A 3 -1.02 -25.45 -9.76
C SER A 3 0.01 -24.48 -9.22
N ILE A 4 1.27 -24.65 -9.63
CA ILE A 4 2.32 -23.65 -9.40
C ILE A 4 2.08 -22.53 -10.41
N ILE A 5 1.93 -21.29 -9.92
CA ILE A 5 1.66 -20.12 -10.73
C ILE A 5 2.88 -19.19 -10.87
N GLY A 6 3.95 -19.47 -10.12
CA GLY A 6 5.20 -18.70 -10.19
C GLY A 6 6.19 -19.15 -9.12
N GLU A 7 7.37 -18.57 -9.14
CA GLU A 7 8.46 -18.87 -8.21
C GLU A 7 9.05 -17.57 -7.65
N LEU A 8 9.29 -17.54 -6.34
CA LEU A 8 10.12 -16.52 -5.71
C LEU A 8 11.58 -16.95 -5.80
N ARG A 9 12.46 -16.02 -6.18
CA ARG A 9 13.91 -16.28 -6.14
C ARG A 9 14.33 -16.57 -4.70
N HIS A 10 15.30 -17.46 -4.54
CA HIS A 10 15.81 -17.86 -3.21
C HIS A 10 16.46 -16.69 -2.43
N ASP A 11 16.90 -15.64 -3.14
CA ASP A 11 17.51 -14.41 -2.63
C ASP A 11 16.52 -13.22 -2.63
N ALA A 12 15.23 -13.46 -2.91
CA ALA A 12 14.23 -12.41 -2.92
C ALA A 12 14.13 -11.74 -1.54
N SER A 13 14.22 -10.42 -1.52
CA SER A 13 14.06 -9.58 -0.34
C SER A 13 12.84 -8.67 -0.51
N ASN A 14 12.33 -8.16 0.61
CA ASN A 14 11.16 -7.26 0.64
C ASN A 14 9.88 -7.89 0.05
N VAL A 15 9.72 -9.21 0.21
CA VAL A 15 8.50 -9.90 -0.18
C VAL A 15 7.38 -9.49 0.77
N GLU A 16 6.38 -8.79 0.24
CA GLU A 16 5.18 -8.44 1.01
C GLU A 16 4.27 -9.66 1.15
N VAL A 17 3.92 -10.01 2.39
CA VAL A 17 2.91 -11.01 2.70
C VAL A 17 1.60 -10.30 2.98
N VAL A 18 0.68 -10.32 2.02
CA VAL A 18 -0.59 -9.57 2.06
C VAL A 18 -1.66 -10.23 2.91
N ALA A 19 -1.58 -11.54 3.11
CA ALA A 19 -2.48 -12.30 3.97
C ALA A 19 -1.79 -13.57 4.49
N ILE A 20 -2.25 -14.08 5.62
CA ILE A 20 -1.78 -15.34 6.21
C ILE A 20 -2.95 -16.30 6.36
N SER A 21 -2.77 -17.56 5.98
CA SER A 21 -3.79 -18.61 6.13
C SER A 21 -4.16 -18.84 7.61
N LYS A 22 -5.36 -19.38 7.85
CA LYS A 22 -5.85 -19.67 9.21
C LYS A 22 -4.91 -20.57 10.03
N ASP A 23 -4.25 -21.53 9.37
CA ASP A 23 -3.28 -22.44 9.99
C ASP A 23 -1.87 -21.83 10.10
N LYS A 24 -1.69 -20.58 9.66
CA LYS A 24 -0.43 -19.78 9.65
C LYS A 24 0.71 -20.45 8.86
N LYS A 25 0.41 -21.42 8.01
CA LYS A 25 1.44 -22.12 7.22
C LYS A 25 1.70 -21.48 5.88
N TRP A 26 0.73 -20.74 5.34
CA TRP A 26 0.78 -20.12 4.02
C TRP A 26 0.66 -18.63 4.10
N GLY A 27 1.46 -17.93 3.30
CA GLY A 27 1.39 -16.49 3.09
C GLY A 27 0.99 -16.20 1.65
N LEU A 28 0.05 -15.31 1.47
CA LEU A 28 -0.31 -14.79 0.16
C LEU A 28 0.69 -13.71 -0.24
N VAL A 29 1.34 -13.87 -1.39
CA VAL A 29 2.35 -12.94 -1.91
C VAL A 29 2.05 -12.60 -3.36
N ASN A 30 2.55 -11.45 -3.82
CA ASN A 30 2.44 -11.05 -5.21
C ASN A 30 3.67 -11.49 -6.01
N ILE A 31 3.44 -12.02 -7.21
CA ILE A 31 4.45 -12.38 -8.19
C ILE A 31 4.01 -11.82 -9.53
N GLY A 32 4.66 -10.72 -9.99
CA GLY A 32 4.18 -9.99 -11.16
C GLY A 32 2.73 -9.52 -10.97
N ASP A 33 1.85 -9.91 -11.88
CA ASP A 33 0.46 -9.46 -11.92
C ASP A 33 -0.53 -10.42 -11.25
N VAL A 34 -0.04 -11.40 -10.49
CA VAL A 34 -0.87 -12.39 -9.81
C VAL A 34 -0.47 -12.56 -8.36
N SER A 35 -1.43 -12.98 -7.53
CA SER A 35 -1.19 -13.36 -6.14
C SER A 35 -1.21 -14.88 -5.99
N GLY A 36 -0.30 -15.40 -5.16
CA GLY A 36 -0.19 -16.83 -4.90
C GLY A 36 0.23 -17.15 -3.47
N TRP A 37 -0.14 -18.35 -3.02
CA TRP A 37 0.20 -18.83 -1.69
C TRP A 37 1.57 -19.48 -1.68
N THR A 38 2.47 -18.99 -0.83
CA THR A 38 3.78 -19.60 -0.55
C THR A 38 3.83 -20.15 0.88
N PHE A 39 4.69 -21.14 1.11
CA PHE A 39 4.81 -21.73 2.44
C PHE A 39 5.70 -20.85 3.34
N MET A 40 5.14 -20.40 4.47
CA MET A 40 5.77 -19.44 5.37
C MET A 40 7.13 -19.89 5.91
N ARG A 41 7.38 -21.20 5.99
CA ARG A 41 8.69 -21.72 6.45
C ARG A 41 9.87 -21.31 5.56
N PHE A 42 9.61 -20.90 4.33
CA PHE A 42 10.65 -20.41 3.40
C PHE A 42 10.85 -18.90 3.47
N LEU A 43 10.01 -18.20 4.21
CA LEU A 43 10.10 -16.76 4.41
C LEU A 43 10.67 -16.45 5.81
N ARG A 44 11.45 -15.39 5.89
CA ARG A 44 11.92 -14.85 7.16
C ARG A 44 11.40 -13.44 7.32
N THR A 45 10.79 -13.17 8.47
CA THR A 45 10.39 -11.80 8.80
C THR A 45 11.65 -10.94 8.92
N ARG A 46 11.64 -9.82 8.24
CA ARG A 46 12.68 -8.80 8.37
C ARG A 46 12.14 -7.67 9.24
N ASN A 47 12.73 -7.50 10.42
CA ASN A 47 12.51 -6.28 11.20
C ASN A 47 13.16 -5.14 10.43
N ARG A 48 12.36 -4.23 9.88
CA ARG A 48 12.88 -2.96 9.38
C ARG A 48 13.19 -2.08 10.58
N PRO A 49 14.44 -1.64 10.76
CA PRO A 49 14.66 -0.47 11.57
C PRO A 49 13.94 0.70 10.90
N ASP A 50 13.46 1.63 11.67
CA ASP A 50 12.72 2.88 11.39
C ASP A 50 13.04 3.63 10.07
N THR A 51 13.07 2.94 8.97
CA THR A 51 13.18 3.55 7.65
C THR A 51 11.80 3.99 7.23
N ALA A 52 11.71 5.21 6.75
CA ALA A 52 10.51 5.85 6.27
C ALA A 52 9.58 4.87 5.52
N LEU A 53 8.32 4.87 5.91
CA LEU A 53 7.29 4.06 5.26
C LEU A 53 7.22 4.45 3.78
N ARG A 54 7.50 3.49 2.90
CA ARG A 54 7.43 3.68 1.45
C ARG A 54 6.26 2.89 0.92
N LEU A 55 5.25 3.59 0.42
CA LEU A 55 4.03 2.99 -0.10
C LEU A 55 3.72 3.53 -1.50
N PHE A 56 3.15 2.66 -2.31
CA PHE A 56 2.44 3.04 -3.51
C PHE A 56 0.97 2.65 -3.34
N CYS A 57 0.08 3.64 -3.43
CA CYS A 57 -1.35 3.47 -3.30
C CYS A 57 -2.05 3.80 -4.62
N HIS A 58 -3.17 3.16 -4.89
CA HIS A 58 -3.94 3.40 -6.10
C HIS A 58 -5.43 3.09 -5.91
N GLY A 59 -6.25 3.62 -6.80
CA GLY A 59 -7.66 3.30 -6.95
C GLY A 59 -8.05 3.30 -8.42
N VAL A 60 -9.21 2.72 -8.73
CA VAL A 60 -9.62 2.45 -10.11
C VAL A 60 -10.78 3.33 -10.60
N GLU A 61 -11.62 3.84 -9.69
CA GLU A 61 -12.79 4.66 -10.04
C GLU A 61 -12.94 5.88 -9.10
N PRO A 62 -12.44 7.05 -9.52
CA PRO A 62 -11.61 7.32 -10.69
C PRO A 62 -10.24 6.66 -10.57
N THR A 63 -9.53 6.49 -11.68
CA THR A 63 -8.14 5.98 -11.63
C THR A 63 -7.22 7.04 -11.06
N TRP A 64 -6.58 6.73 -9.95
CA TRP A 64 -5.62 7.59 -9.27
C TRP A 64 -4.45 6.78 -8.70
N SER A 65 -3.36 7.45 -8.44
CA SER A 65 -2.21 6.89 -7.73
C SER A 65 -1.63 7.88 -6.73
N MET A 66 -0.97 7.36 -5.71
CA MET A 66 -0.28 8.16 -4.69
C MET A 66 1.01 7.46 -4.28
N SER A 67 2.12 8.16 -4.43
CA SER A 67 3.43 7.74 -3.96
C SER A 67 3.72 8.39 -2.61
N LEU A 68 4.14 7.59 -1.65
CA LEU A 68 4.47 7.99 -0.28
C LEU A 68 5.90 7.51 0.01
N ASP A 69 6.88 8.41 -0.13
CA ASP A 69 8.31 8.15 0.11
C ASP A 69 9.00 9.41 0.63
N GLY A 70 8.86 9.66 1.93
CA GLY A 70 9.26 10.92 2.55
C GLY A 70 8.31 12.07 2.24
N ASP A 71 7.96 12.24 0.97
CA ASP A 71 6.96 13.17 0.47
C ASP A 71 5.74 12.43 -0.08
N ALA A 72 4.61 13.12 -0.16
CA ALA A 72 3.38 12.64 -0.80
C ALA A 72 3.20 13.29 -2.17
N VAL A 73 3.05 12.45 -3.20
CA VAL A 73 2.72 12.86 -4.57
C VAL A 73 1.47 12.14 -5.01
N PHE A 74 0.45 12.89 -5.41
CA PHE A 74 -0.83 12.36 -5.86
C PHE A 74 -1.06 12.65 -7.35
N LYS A 75 -1.71 11.73 -8.05
CA LYS A 75 -2.01 11.86 -9.48
C LYS A 75 -3.34 11.19 -9.81
N ILE A 76 -4.18 11.89 -10.56
CA ILE A 76 -5.33 11.31 -11.27
C ILE A 76 -4.88 10.98 -12.70
N LEU A 77 -5.44 9.92 -13.28
CA LEU A 77 -5.14 9.51 -14.66
C LEU A 77 -5.32 10.69 -15.63
N ASN A 78 -4.28 10.96 -16.43
CA ASN A 78 -4.15 12.06 -17.40
C ASN A 78 -4.05 13.48 -16.82
N ASP A 79 -4.04 13.65 -15.51
CA ASP A 79 -3.78 14.94 -14.87
C ASP A 79 -2.31 15.11 -14.49
N ASP A 80 -1.93 16.33 -14.15
CA ASP A 80 -0.61 16.63 -13.60
C ASP A 80 -0.45 16.05 -12.19
N GLU A 81 0.78 15.83 -11.78
CA GLU A 81 1.09 15.38 -10.44
C GLU A 81 0.91 16.53 -9.43
N LEU A 82 0.20 16.24 -8.35
CA LEU A 82 0.01 17.15 -7.22
C LEU A 82 1.03 16.80 -6.12
N PHE A 83 2.00 17.67 -5.91
CA PHE A 83 2.95 17.53 -4.81
C PHE A 83 2.31 18.01 -3.50
N LEU A 84 2.22 17.13 -2.51
CA LEU A 84 1.53 17.39 -1.24
C LEU A 84 2.49 17.65 -0.07
N GLY A 85 3.81 17.53 -0.29
CA GLY A 85 4.84 17.83 0.69
C GLY A 85 5.23 16.68 1.59
N ALA A 86 6.06 16.99 2.58
CA ALA A 86 6.61 16.00 3.51
C ALA A 86 5.53 15.32 4.35
N ILE A 87 5.69 14.01 4.54
CA ILE A 87 4.74 13.16 5.25
C ILE A 87 5.03 13.17 6.75
N GLU A 88 4.02 13.46 7.53
CA GLU A 88 3.98 13.18 8.96
C GLU A 88 3.18 11.89 9.20
N THR A 89 3.80 10.91 9.85
CA THR A 89 3.14 9.65 10.22
C THR A 89 2.66 9.71 11.65
N ILE A 90 1.38 9.39 11.87
CA ILE A 90 0.72 9.42 13.16
C ILE A 90 0.23 8.02 13.50
N ALA A 91 0.85 7.40 14.51
CA ALA A 91 0.45 6.07 14.97
C ALA A 91 -0.90 6.12 15.69
N SER A 92 -1.69 5.06 15.55
CA SER A 92 -2.89 4.88 16.36
C SER A 92 -2.54 4.62 17.82
N LEU A 93 -3.26 5.24 18.75
CA LEU A 93 -3.06 5.05 20.19
C LEU A 93 -3.59 3.70 20.71
N ASN A 94 -4.53 3.10 20.01
CA ASN A 94 -5.27 1.93 20.46
C ASN A 94 -5.26 0.76 19.47
N SER A 95 -4.48 0.85 18.40
CA SER A 95 -4.41 -0.17 17.35
C SER A 95 -3.03 -0.17 16.71
N THR A 96 -2.53 -1.36 16.40
CA THR A 96 -1.23 -1.56 15.73
C THR A 96 -1.38 -1.83 14.23
N ASP A 97 -2.62 -1.96 13.74
CA ASP A 97 -2.94 -2.33 12.36
C ASP A 97 -3.31 -1.13 11.48
N ARG A 98 -3.21 0.09 12.01
CA ARG A 98 -3.55 1.32 11.29
C ARG A 98 -2.72 2.51 11.73
N LEU A 99 -2.57 3.45 10.80
CA LEU A 99 -1.92 4.73 11.04
C LEU A 99 -2.60 5.83 10.23
N ALA A 100 -2.39 7.07 10.62
CA ALA A 100 -2.74 8.22 9.81
C ALA A 100 -1.49 8.86 9.20
N LEU A 101 -1.65 9.43 8.02
CA LEU A 101 -0.66 10.25 7.36
C LEU A 101 -1.22 11.65 7.18
N ARG A 102 -0.36 12.63 7.32
CA ARG A 102 -0.68 14.02 7.04
C ARG A 102 0.46 14.66 6.28
N SER A 103 0.14 15.44 5.27
CA SER A 103 1.12 16.31 4.62
C SER A 103 0.45 17.59 4.14
N LYS A 104 1.24 18.63 3.95
CA LYS A 104 0.78 19.92 3.46
C LYS A 104 1.87 20.63 2.68
N SER A 105 1.49 21.19 1.55
CA SER A 105 2.32 22.06 0.72
C SER A 105 1.56 23.32 0.33
N VAL A 106 2.15 24.13 -0.52
CA VAL A 106 1.48 25.31 -1.12
C VAL A 106 0.41 24.93 -2.14
N THR A 107 0.50 23.72 -2.72
CA THR A 107 -0.42 23.21 -3.77
C THR A 107 -1.57 22.39 -3.19
N GLY A 108 -1.47 21.93 -1.93
CA GLY A 108 -2.53 21.14 -1.33
C GLY A 108 -2.15 20.48 -0.02
N ALA A 109 -3.09 19.68 0.49
CA ALA A 109 -2.92 18.93 1.73
C ALA A 109 -3.49 17.52 1.59
N LEU A 110 -2.89 16.59 2.32
CA LEU A 110 -3.31 15.19 2.44
C LEU A 110 -3.62 14.88 3.89
N THR A 111 -4.74 14.21 4.11
CA THR A 111 -4.99 13.42 5.31
C THR A 111 -5.40 12.03 4.86
N ALA A 112 -4.64 11.01 5.24
CA ALA A 112 -4.93 9.63 4.84
C ALA A 112 -4.91 8.70 6.04
N HIS A 113 -5.72 7.63 5.95
CA HIS A 113 -5.71 6.52 6.90
C HIS A 113 -5.29 5.26 6.14
N ILE A 114 -4.24 4.61 6.63
CA ILE A 114 -3.75 3.33 6.12
C ILE A 114 -4.11 2.25 7.13
N GLY A 115 -4.75 1.19 6.67
CA GLY A 115 -5.09 0.03 7.49
C GLY A 115 -4.45 -1.25 6.96
N ALA A 116 -3.91 -2.09 7.85
CA ALA A 116 -3.46 -3.43 7.52
C ALA A 116 -4.68 -4.34 7.32
N GLN A 117 -5.25 -4.28 6.14
CA GLN A 117 -6.45 -5.00 5.74
C GLN A 117 -6.29 -5.45 4.29
N GLN A 118 -6.67 -6.69 4.01
CA GLN A 118 -6.70 -7.18 2.64
C GLN A 118 -7.59 -6.28 1.79
N CYS A 119 -7.05 -5.83 0.67
CA CYS A 119 -7.68 -4.94 -0.28
C CYS A 119 -7.54 -5.54 -1.67
N GLU A 120 -8.57 -5.45 -2.48
CA GLU A 120 -8.61 -5.94 -3.85
C GLU A 120 -9.06 -4.80 -4.75
N ASP A 121 -8.36 -4.61 -5.86
CA ASP A 121 -8.86 -3.76 -6.92
C ASP A 121 -9.70 -4.61 -7.90
N THR A 122 -10.60 -3.97 -8.63
CA THR A 122 -11.50 -4.66 -9.57
C THR A 122 -10.85 -4.94 -10.92
N THR A 123 -9.61 -4.54 -11.13
CA THR A 123 -8.94 -4.56 -12.44
C THR A 123 -7.77 -5.52 -12.52
N SER A 124 -7.16 -5.89 -11.39
CA SER A 124 -6.05 -6.84 -11.34
C SER A 124 -6.42 -8.12 -10.60
N ASN A 125 -5.64 -9.17 -10.82
CA ASN A 125 -5.74 -10.42 -10.05
C ASN A 125 -4.82 -10.41 -8.82
N ARG A 126 -4.46 -9.21 -8.34
CA ARG A 126 -3.56 -9.03 -7.19
C ARG A 126 -4.37 -8.71 -5.94
N ALA A 127 -3.97 -9.30 -4.84
CA ALA A 127 -4.39 -8.90 -3.52
C ALA A 127 -3.37 -7.91 -2.94
N PHE A 128 -3.84 -6.96 -2.15
CA PHE A 128 -3.03 -5.98 -1.44
C PHE A 128 -3.24 -6.13 0.06
N GLY A 129 -2.20 -5.92 0.84
CA GLY A 129 -2.25 -6.08 2.30
C GLY A 129 -2.66 -4.82 3.06
N LEU A 130 -2.80 -3.70 2.34
CA LEU A 130 -3.09 -2.40 2.92
C LEU A 130 -4.24 -1.73 2.19
N SER A 131 -5.18 -1.17 2.94
CA SER A 131 -6.22 -0.28 2.43
C SER A 131 -5.87 1.18 2.75
N VAL A 132 -6.34 2.10 1.92
CA VAL A 132 -6.18 3.54 2.13
C VAL A 132 -7.48 4.29 1.94
N ASN A 133 -7.72 5.27 2.80
CA ASN A 133 -8.71 6.30 2.64
C ASN A 133 -8.01 7.66 2.73
N ALA A 134 -8.09 8.45 1.68
CA ALA A 134 -7.36 9.70 1.53
C ALA A 134 -8.29 10.88 1.25
N LEU A 135 -8.18 11.91 2.06
CA LEU A 135 -8.78 13.23 1.80
C LEU A 135 -7.70 14.13 1.24
N ILE A 136 -7.89 14.61 0.03
CA ILE A 136 -7.00 15.54 -0.64
C ILE A 136 -7.71 16.88 -0.79
N THR A 137 -7.02 17.94 -0.42
CA THR A 137 -7.51 19.30 -0.55
C THR A 137 -6.52 20.10 -1.41
N SER A 138 -7.02 20.79 -2.42
CA SER A 138 -6.28 21.70 -3.29
C SER A 138 -7.06 22.99 -3.50
N ASP A 139 -6.56 23.88 -4.34
CA ASP A 139 -7.26 25.11 -4.72
C ASP A 139 -8.60 24.82 -5.43
N GLU A 140 -8.74 23.66 -6.05
CA GLU A 140 -9.97 23.21 -6.71
C GLU A 140 -11.03 22.66 -5.73
N GLY A 141 -10.65 22.45 -4.47
CA GLY A 141 -11.53 21.93 -3.43
C GLY A 141 -11.01 20.67 -2.74
N SER A 142 -11.91 19.91 -2.14
CA SER A 142 -11.58 18.69 -1.41
C SER A 142 -12.22 17.48 -2.09
N ALA A 143 -11.46 16.39 -2.21
CA ALA A 143 -11.91 15.12 -2.75
C ALA A 143 -11.47 13.96 -1.86
N TYR A 144 -12.30 12.93 -1.79
CA TYR A 144 -12.05 11.75 -0.97
C TYR A 144 -11.86 10.53 -1.85
N TYR A 145 -10.78 9.79 -1.60
CA TYR A 145 -10.37 8.63 -2.38
C TYR A 145 -10.19 7.41 -1.49
N SER A 146 -10.63 6.26 -1.98
CA SER A 146 -10.38 4.97 -1.36
C SER A 146 -9.64 4.06 -2.34
N GLY A 147 -8.78 3.21 -1.82
CA GLY A 147 -8.00 2.31 -2.65
C GLY A 147 -7.12 1.35 -1.84
N CYS A 148 -6.19 0.73 -2.55
CA CYS A 148 -5.24 -0.23 -2.01
C CYS A 148 -3.82 0.35 -2.03
N CYS A 149 -2.99 -0.11 -1.08
CA CYS A 149 -1.57 0.20 -1.06
C CYS A 149 -0.73 -1.07 -1.03
N GLN A 150 0.49 -0.94 -1.51
CA GLN A 150 1.54 -1.94 -1.41
C GLN A 150 2.82 -1.31 -0.87
N LEU A 151 3.65 -2.11 -0.22
CA LEU A 151 4.99 -1.72 0.18
C LEU A 151 5.86 -1.56 -1.08
N VAL A 152 6.65 -0.49 -1.14
CA VAL A 152 7.67 -0.32 -2.17
C VAL A 152 8.99 -0.83 -1.60
N PRO A 153 9.71 -1.70 -2.33
CA PRO A 153 11.00 -2.25 -1.90
C PRO A 153 12.07 -1.19 -1.65
#